data_c62ae6408bfa04b313e5f7fc6f1a3c6c
#
_entry.id   c62ae6408bfa04b313e5f7fc6f1a3c6c
#
_cell.length_a   1.000
_cell.length_b   1.000
_cell.length_c   1.000
_cell.angle_alpha   90.00
_cell.angle_beta   90.00
_cell.angle_gamma   90.00
#
_symmetry.space_group_name_H-M   'P 1'
#
loop_
_entity.id
_entity.type
_entity.pdbx_description
1 polymer ?
#
loop_
_entity_poly.entity_id
_entity_poly.type
_entity_poly.pdbx_seq_one_letter_code
_entity_poly.pdbx_strand_id
1 'polypeptide(L)'
;MRTFIFTFICFLIVSIGKAEEARLIRFPHINGKQIVFSYAGDLYTVSDQGGTARKLTSDIGYEMFPRISPDGKYIAFTGQYDGNTEVFVIPSAGGIPRRLTYTATLNRDDLGDRMGPNNIVIGWTPDSKHILFRTRQFTFNDFTGQLMTVPAEGGEAVEIPLKNGGFASYSPDGKKLAYNYVFREFRTWKRYQGGMADDIRIYDFDTHQSQKITDEIRQDIIPMWSADGNKIYFISDRDDIMNLYVYNLSDKTTRQLTFNKDYDIKFPALGGDQIVYEQGGILYKFDTRTEKASPIPVEIDNDQNWARPEWKDVSGQISRMDVAPNGERVVVAARGDIFTLPAKSGITYNLTNSSNANDRNPQWSPDGKWIAYISDKNGEFNIWLRDAFTGEEKMLTKDLKTYIFDLKWAPDSRSILWSEKKNTLNLTQVSDGKTEVIASSGVGPINSFNWSQDSRYITYIQPEKEMDNIIIYDRNSKEKHQMTDGWYNVSSPNFSKTVNTWFSYLPVPSTRPTVVRNGTMCTTI
;
A
#
# COMPACT_ATOMS: atom_id res chain seq x y z
N MET A 1 -47.98 58.53 19.96
CA MET A 1 -47.44 57.64 18.94
C MET A 1 -45.90 57.64 19.07
N ARG A 2 -45.30 56.58 19.64
CA ARG A 2 -43.85 56.43 19.74
C ARG A 2 -43.44 55.37 18.71
N THR A 3 -42.70 55.77 17.69
CA THR A 3 -42.20 54.93 16.62
C THR A 3 -40.93 54.27 17.11
N PHE A 4 -40.93 52.93 17.26
CA PHE A 4 -39.74 52.13 17.51
C PHE A 4 -39.07 51.83 16.17
N ILE A 5 -37.84 52.31 15.99
CA ILE A 5 -36.96 51.94 14.87
C ILE A 5 -36.18 50.73 15.30
N PHE A 6 -36.46 49.56 14.69
CA PHE A 6 -35.66 48.35 14.85
C PHE A 6 -34.50 48.39 13.84
N THR A 7 -33.30 48.62 14.33
CA THR A 7 -32.09 48.52 13.52
C THR A 7 -31.66 47.04 13.44
N PHE A 8 -31.80 46.43 12.26
CA PHE A 8 -31.36 45.08 11.95
C PHE A 8 -29.86 45.12 11.63
N ILE A 9 -29.00 44.70 12.57
CA ILE A 9 -27.57 44.51 12.33
C ILE A 9 -27.37 43.15 11.67
N CYS A 10 -27.17 43.12 10.32
CA CYS A 10 -26.71 41.95 9.61
C CYS A 10 -25.24 41.68 9.95
N PHE A 11 -24.98 40.68 10.77
CA PHE A 11 -23.64 40.09 10.91
C PHE A 11 -23.33 39.32 9.64
N LEU A 12 -22.52 39.86 8.75
CA LEU A 12 -21.88 39.12 7.67
C LEU A 12 -20.84 38.19 8.34
N ILE A 13 -21.18 36.92 8.52
CA ILE A 13 -20.18 35.88 8.82
C ILE A 13 -19.41 35.65 7.52
N VAL A 14 -18.27 36.32 7.37
CA VAL A 14 -17.28 35.98 6.36
C VAL A 14 -16.69 34.67 6.78
N SER A 15 -17.19 33.57 6.22
CA SER A 15 -16.47 32.27 6.27
C SER A 15 -15.18 32.46 5.49
N ILE A 16 -14.10 32.80 6.17
CA ILE A 16 -12.77 32.67 5.63
C ILE A 16 -12.58 31.16 5.44
N GLY A 17 -12.68 30.72 4.19
CA GLY A 17 -12.34 29.34 3.85
C GLY A 17 -10.91 29.09 4.32
N LYS A 18 -10.76 28.33 5.40
CA LYS A 18 -9.44 27.82 5.80
C LYS A 18 -9.03 26.82 4.73
N ALA A 19 -7.86 27.01 4.14
CA ALA A 19 -7.22 25.95 3.35
C ALA A 19 -7.12 24.70 4.25
N GLU A 20 -7.49 23.55 3.71
CA GLU A 20 -7.41 22.30 4.46
C GLU A 20 -5.95 21.90 4.65
N GLU A 21 -5.63 21.35 5.81
CA GLU A 21 -4.32 20.75 6.09
C GLU A 21 -4.01 19.67 5.05
N ALA A 22 -2.89 19.81 4.35
CA ALA A 22 -2.47 18.85 3.34
C ALA A 22 -2.10 17.52 3.98
N ARG A 23 -2.71 16.45 3.49
CA ARG A 23 -2.42 15.07 3.88
C ARG A 23 -1.84 14.30 2.70
N LEU A 24 -1.20 13.17 2.98
CA LEU A 24 -0.51 12.33 1.99
C LEU A 24 0.70 13.02 1.33
N ILE A 25 1.37 13.89 2.08
CA ILE A 25 2.67 14.45 1.72
C ILE A 25 3.70 13.32 1.67
N ARG A 26 4.56 13.30 0.64
CA ARG A 26 5.51 12.23 0.41
C ARG A 26 6.94 12.75 0.18
N PHE A 27 7.93 11.92 0.55
CA PHE A 27 9.35 12.09 0.26
C PHE A 27 9.95 13.44 0.67
N PRO A 28 9.72 13.92 1.90
CA PRO A 28 10.20 15.24 2.29
C PRO A 28 11.72 15.32 2.37
N HIS A 29 12.25 16.50 2.13
CA HIS A 29 13.65 16.85 2.39
C HIS A 29 13.76 18.29 2.91
N ILE A 30 14.74 18.55 3.80
CA ILE A 30 14.97 19.85 4.38
C ILE A 30 16.41 20.32 4.15
N ASN A 31 16.60 21.60 3.86
CA ASN A 31 17.88 22.28 3.97
C ASN A 31 17.66 23.70 4.50
N GLY A 32 18.29 24.03 5.62
CA GLY A 32 18.05 25.30 6.31
C GLY A 32 16.60 25.46 6.73
N LYS A 33 15.94 26.48 6.18
CA LYS A 33 14.52 26.77 6.42
C LYS A 33 13.57 26.31 5.31
N GLN A 34 14.10 25.69 4.28
CA GLN A 34 13.31 25.20 3.15
C GLN A 34 13.05 23.72 3.27
N ILE A 35 11.79 23.34 3.17
CA ILE A 35 11.34 21.95 3.00
C ILE A 35 10.79 21.80 1.59
N VAL A 36 11.14 20.69 0.93
CA VAL A 36 10.56 20.26 -0.34
C VAL A 36 9.93 18.87 -0.17
N PHE A 37 8.86 18.60 -0.89
CA PHE A 37 8.15 17.32 -0.83
C PHE A 37 7.33 17.10 -2.10
N SER A 38 6.87 15.87 -2.30
CA SER A 38 5.92 15.54 -3.35
C SER A 38 4.50 15.52 -2.80
N TYR A 39 3.56 16.08 -3.56
CA TYR A 39 2.13 16.03 -3.27
C TYR A 39 1.34 15.93 -4.57
N ALA A 40 0.45 14.93 -4.65
CA ALA A 40 -0.39 14.68 -5.81
C ALA A 40 0.36 14.59 -7.17
N GLY A 41 1.61 14.11 -7.14
CA GLY A 41 2.45 13.95 -8.34
C GLY A 41 3.45 15.07 -8.59
N ASP A 42 3.27 16.23 -7.97
CA ASP A 42 4.12 17.42 -8.17
C ASP A 42 5.02 17.72 -6.98
N LEU A 43 6.06 18.52 -7.21
CA LEU A 43 6.91 19.05 -6.15
C LEU A 43 6.37 20.35 -5.58
N TYR A 44 6.44 20.45 -4.27
CA TYR A 44 6.08 21.64 -3.49
C TYR A 44 7.19 22.03 -2.55
N THR A 45 7.19 23.30 -2.15
CA THR A 45 8.10 23.83 -1.12
C THR A 45 7.33 24.61 -0.07
N VAL A 46 7.78 24.49 1.19
CA VAL A 46 7.22 25.20 2.34
C VAL A 46 8.34 25.60 3.31
N SER A 47 8.07 26.55 4.19
CA SER A 47 8.97 26.89 5.30
C SER A 47 9.07 25.72 6.31
N ASP A 48 10.17 25.63 7.04
CA ASP A 48 10.36 24.68 8.16
C ASP A 48 9.40 24.93 9.34
N GLN A 49 8.64 26.03 9.32
CA GLN A 49 7.57 26.34 10.27
C GLN A 49 6.17 25.97 9.73
N GLY A 50 6.09 25.48 8.49
CA GLY A 50 4.83 25.21 7.82
C GLY A 50 4.23 26.43 7.13
N GLY A 51 2.92 26.39 6.90
CA GLY A 51 2.14 27.39 6.18
C GLY A 51 1.75 26.94 4.78
N THR A 52 1.36 27.88 3.91
CA THR A 52 0.94 27.57 2.55
C THR A 52 2.13 27.18 1.68
N ALA A 53 2.09 25.96 1.15
CA ALA A 53 3.13 25.43 0.27
C ALA A 53 2.98 25.97 -1.15
N ARG A 54 4.11 26.32 -1.76
CA ARG A 54 4.19 26.79 -3.14
C ARG A 54 4.56 25.62 -4.06
N LYS A 55 3.83 25.46 -5.14
CA LYS A 55 4.08 24.48 -6.19
C LYS A 55 5.36 24.83 -6.96
N LEU A 56 6.21 23.84 -7.23
CA LEU A 56 7.47 23.99 -7.99
C LEU A 56 7.39 23.45 -9.40
N THR A 57 6.63 22.36 -9.59
CA THR A 57 6.46 21.64 -10.88
C THR A 57 4.98 21.47 -11.19
N SER A 58 4.63 21.17 -12.43
CA SER A 58 3.25 21.05 -12.89
C SER A 58 3.08 20.16 -14.12
N ASP A 59 3.93 19.17 -14.30
CA ASP A 59 3.81 18.19 -15.38
C ASP A 59 2.70 17.18 -15.11
N ILE A 60 2.29 16.45 -16.15
CA ILE A 60 1.30 15.36 -16.03
C ILE A 60 1.93 14.07 -15.47
N GLY A 61 3.26 13.95 -15.53
CA GLY A 61 4.00 12.86 -14.92
C GLY A 61 4.16 13.04 -13.42
N TYR A 62 4.94 12.16 -12.80
CA TYR A 62 5.18 12.22 -11.36
C TYR A 62 6.59 12.72 -11.06
N GLU A 63 6.71 13.60 -10.07
CA GLU A 63 7.96 14.02 -9.49
C GLU A 63 8.08 13.52 -8.05
N MET A 64 9.19 12.86 -7.76
CA MET A 64 9.38 12.14 -6.50
C MET A 64 10.79 12.30 -5.96
N PHE A 65 10.97 12.00 -4.68
CA PHE A 65 12.27 12.00 -4.01
C PHE A 65 13.06 13.29 -4.20
N PRO A 66 12.47 14.47 -3.97
CA PRO A 66 13.22 15.70 -4.06
C PRO A 66 14.33 15.75 -3.00
N ARG A 67 15.51 16.23 -3.39
CA ARG A 67 16.68 16.43 -2.52
C ARG A 67 17.30 17.78 -2.82
N ILE A 68 17.29 18.69 -1.85
CA ILE A 68 17.94 19.99 -1.95
C ILE A 68 19.45 19.78 -1.89
N SER A 69 20.22 20.42 -2.75
CA SER A 69 21.69 20.38 -2.70
C SER A 69 22.22 20.96 -1.38
N PRO A 70 23.38 20.52 -0.88
CA PRO A 70 23.99 21.05 0.34
C PRO A 70 24.17 22.58 0.34
N ASP A 71 24.47 23.17 -0.81
CA ASP A 71 24.60 24.63 -0.98
C ASP A 71 23.26 25.36 -1.12
N GLY A 72 22.15 24.63 -1.14
CA GLY A 72 20.79 25.17 -1.22
C GLY A 72 20.35 25.72 -2.57
N LYS A 73 21.14 25.58 -3.65
CA LYS A 73 20.85 26.22 -4.93
C LYS A 73 19.93 25.40 -5.82
N TYR A 74 19.96 24.07 -5.70
CA TYR A 74 19.24 23.16 -6.59
C TYR A 74 18.44 22.13 -5.81
N ILE A 75 17.44 21.56 -6.48
CA ILE A 75 16.69 20.39 -6.05
C ILE A 75 16.86 19.31 -7.12
N ALA A 76 17.43 18.16 -6.76
CA ALA A 76 17.42 16.97 -7.59
C ALA A 76 16.19 16.14 -7.27
N PHE A 77 15.60 15.47 -8.25
CA PHE A 77 14.43 14.65 -8.07
C PHE A 77 14.30 13.58 -9.16
N THR A 78 13.51 12.57 -8.89
CA THR A 78 13.09 11.56 -9.88
C THR A 78 11.84 12.07 -10.58
N GLY A 79 11.91 12.26 -11.89
CA GLY A 79 10.80 12.80 -12.69
C GLY A 79 10.39 11.87 -13.83
N GLN A 80 9.11 11.90 -14.19
CA GLN A 80 8.51 11.08 -15.25
C GLN A 80 7.96 11.95 -16.39
N TYR A 81 8.76 12.83 -16.93
CA TYR A 81 8.33 13.77 -17.99
C TYR A 81 8.08 13.11 -19.35
N ASP A 82 8.89 12.11 -19.69
CA ASP A 82 8.87 11.45 -21.01
C ASP A 82 8.45 9.97 -20.93
N GLY A 83 7.73 9.59 -19.89
CA GLY A 83 7.28 8.22 -19.65
C GLY A 83 8.22 7.39 -18.75
N ASN A 84 9.54 7.49 -18.93
CA ASN A 84 10.54 6.89 -18.02
C ASN A 84 10.73 7.74 -16.77
N THR A 85 11.11 7.10 -15.67
CA THR A 85 11.59 7.79 -14.48
C THR A 85 13.10 8.04 -14.59
N GLU A 86 13.49 9.31 -14.52
CA GLU A 86 14.86 9.77 -14.70
C GLU A 86 15.27 10.78 -13.63
N VAL A 87 16.58 11.02 -13.50
CA VAL A 87 17.11 12.04 -12.61
C VAL A 87 16.99 13.42 -13.28
N PHE A 88 16.36 14.34 -12.59
CA PHE A 88 16.21 15.74 -12.97
C PHE A 88 16.79 16.67 -11.90
N VAL A 89 17.11 17.90 -12.31
CA VAL A 89 17.51 18.98 -11.44
C VAL A 89 16.76 20.27 -11.80
N ILE A 90 16.36 21.04 -10.78
CA ILE A 90 15.69 22.33 -10.90
C ILE A 90 16.31 23.32 -9.93
N PRO A 91 16.37 24.63 -10.20
CA PRO A 91 16.74 25.63 -9.18
C PRO A 91 15.83 25.53 -7.94
N SER A 92 16.37 25.73 -6.75
CA SER A 92 15.59 25.60 -5.49
C SER A 92 14.43 26.60 -5.38
N ALA A 93 14.52 27.69 -6.11
CA ALA A 93 13.44 28.68 -6.25
C ALA A 93 12.35 28.27 -7.25
N GLY A 94 12.53 27.17 -7.97
CA GLY A 94 11.70 26.76 -9.12
C GLY A 94 12.29 27.24 -10.44
N GLY A 95 11.77 26.75 -11.55
CA GLY A 95 12.25 27.05 -12.90
C GLY A 95 12.01 25.88 -13.85
N ILE A 96 12.82 25.77 -14.91
CA ILE A 96 12.71 24.70 -15.90
C ILE A 96 13.54 23.50 -15.44
N PRO A 97 12.94 22.30 -15.27
CA PRO A 97 13.68 21.10 -14.94
C PRO A 97 14.64 20.71 -16.05
N ARG A 98 15.82 20.23 -15.68
CA ARG A 98 16.81 19.70 -16.61
C ARG A 98 17.04 18.22 -16.34
N ARG A 99 16.85 17.38 -17.35
CA ARG A 99 17.10 15.94 -17.31
C ARG A 99 18.60 15.66 -17.31
N LEU A 100 19.04 14.71 -16.48
CA LEU A 100 20.44 14.35 -16.30
C LEU A 100 20.74 12.90 -16.72
N THR A 101 19.74 12.01 -16.69
CA THR A 101 19.90 10.61 -17.08
C THR A 101 18.99 10.25 -18.25
N TYR A 102 19.40 9.27 -19.04
CA TYR A 102 18.72 8.83 -20.28
C TYR A 102 18.80 7.30 -20.35
N THR A 103 17.99 6.62 -19.54
CA THR A 103 18.01 5.16 -19.45
C THR A 103 16.97 4.54 -20.37
N ALA A 104 17.25 3.34 -20.88
CA ALA A 104 16.25 2.57 -21.59
C ALA A 104 15.15 2.11 -20.64
N THR A 105 13.88 2.09 -21.10
CA THR A 105 12.78 1.53 -20.33
C THR A 105 12.97 0.03 -20.14
N LEU A 106 12.73 -0.44 -18.93
CA LEU A 106 12.85 -1.86 -18.55
C LEU A 106 11.50 -2.59 -18.56
N ASN A 107 10.40 -1.92 -18.99
CA ASN A 107 9.02 -2.40 -18.87
C ASN A 107 8.63 -2.80 -17.42
N ARG A 108 9.28 -2.21 -16.43
CA ARG A 108 9.07 -2.41 -14.99
C ARG A 108 9.33 -1.13 -14.20
N ASP A 109 9.11 0.01 -14.87
CA ASP A 109 9.29 1.34 -14.31
C ASP A 109 7.94 1.97 -13.91
N ASP A 110 6.88 1.16 -13.81
CA ASP A 110 5.57 1.60 -13.36
C ASP A 110 5.67 2.12 -11.92
N LEU A 111 5.15 3.30 -11.67
CA LEU A 111 5.07 3.90 -10.35
C LEU A 111 4.22 3.08 -9.38
N GLY A 112 3.25 2.35 -9.90
CA GLY A 112 2.44 1.39 -9.16
C GLY A 112 3.17 0.10 -8.81
N ASP A 113 4.37 -0.12 -9.33
CA ASP A 113 5.16 -1.30 -8.99
C ASP A 113 5.55 -1.25 -7.51
N ARG A 114 5.34 -2.37 -6.83
CA ARG A 114 5.79 -2.61 -5.46
C ARG A 114 7.29 -2.39 -5.22
N MET A 115 8.08 -2.25 -6.26
CA MET A 115 9.52 -1.98 -6.20
C MET A 115 9.84 -0.50 -6.35
N GLY A 116 8.82 0.34 -6.55
CA GLY A 116 8.97 1.76 -6.81
C GLY A 116 9.55 2.09 -8.19
N PRO A 117 9.73 3.38 -8.49
CA PRO A 117 10.27 3.83 -9.76
C PRO A 117 11.74 3.45 -9.95
N ASN A 118 12.24 3.56 -11.17
CA ASN A 118 13.68 3.50 -11.44
C ASN A 118 14.36 4.87 -11.20
N ASN A 119 15.70 4.90 -11.21
CA ASN A 119 16.50 6.14 -11.06
C ASN A 119 16.09 7.03 -9.87
N ILE A 120 15.95 6.42 -8.70
CA ILE A 120 15.52 7.11 -7.48
C ILE A 120 16.65 8.01 -6.98
N VAL A 121 16.38 9.31 -6.88
CA VAL A 121 17.31 10.26 -6.26
C VAL A 121 17.41 10.02 -4.76
N ILE A 122 18.62 9.73 -4.29
CA ILE A 122 18.91 9.44 -2.88
C ILE A 122 19.45 10.68 -2.17
N GLY A 123 20.36 11.43 -2.80
CA GLY A 123 21.00 12.59 -2.18
C GLY A 123 22.01 13.27 -3.11
N TRP A 124 22.92 14.01 -2.50
CA TRP A 124 23.98 14.75 -3.14
C TRP A 124 25.33 14.40 -2.54
N THR A 125 26.41 14.60 -3.30
CA THR A 125 27.76 14.68 -2.71
C THR A 125 27.87 15.94 -1.85
N PRO A 126 28.72 15.93 -0.79
CA PRO A 126 28.83 17.06 0.12
C PRO A 126 29.25 18.37 -0.57
N ASP A 127 29.98 18.31 -1.69
CA ASP A 127 30.43 19.46 -2.50
C ASP A 127 29.35 20.01 -3.45
N SER A 128 28.12 19.43 -3.45
CA SER A 128 26.98 19.79 -4.32
C SER A 128 27.23 19.58 -5.83
N LYS A 129 28.25 18.81 -6.22
CA LYS A 129 28.60 18.66 -7.64
C LYS A 129 27.94 17.45 -8.29
N HIS A 130 27.63 16.40 -7.53
CA HIS A 130 27.04 15.19 -8.06
C HIS A 130 25.79 14.80 -7.30
N ILE A 131 24.86 14.19 -8.03
CA ILE A 131 23.62 13.64 -7.49
C ILE A 131 23.79 12.13 -7.35
N LEU A 132 23.55 11.62 -6.13
CA LEU A 132 23.52 10.20 -5.83
C LEU A 132 22.13 9.67 -6.13
N PHE A 133 22.05 8.62 -6.93
CA PHE A 133 20.79 7.96 -7.27
C PHE A 133 20.95 6.44 -7.32
N ARG A 134 19.83 5.75 -7.18
CA ARG A 134 19.74 4.30 -7.30
C ARG A 134 19.10 3.94 -8.62
N THR A 135 19.72 3.02 -9.37
CA THR A 135 19.17 2.47 -10.62
C THR A 135 19.03 0.96 -10.58
N ARG A 136 18.08 0.42 -11.36
CA ARG A 136 17.93 -1.01 -11.64
C ARG A 136 18.39 -1.41 -13.04
N GLN A 137 18.95 -0.48 -13.78
CA GLN A 137 19.30 -0.65 -15.19
C GLN A 137 20.19 -1.88 -15.44
N PHE A 138 21.11 -2.17 -14.53
CA PHE A 138 22.08 -3.26 -14.67
C PHE A 138 21.79 -4.45 -13.76
N THR A 139 20.62 -4.50 -13.11
CA THR A 139 20.24 -5.58 -12.21
C THR A 139 19.18 -6.47 -12.82
N PHE A 140 19.37 -7.78 -12.70
CA PHE A 140 18.37 -8.77 -13.09
C PHE A 140 17.20 -8.83 -12.09
N ASN A 141 17.49 -8.58 -10.81
CA ASN A 141 16.55 -8.68 -9.70
C ASN A 141 16.05 -7.28 -9.30
N ASP A 142 14.74 -7.07 -9.25
CA ASP A 142 14.13 -5.79 -8.89
C ASP A 142 14.32 -5.39 -7.42
N PHE A 143 14.64 -6.34 -6.54
CA PHE A 143 14.90 -6.08 -5.13
C PHE A 143 16.23 -5.41 -4.86
N THR A 144 17.17 -5.53 -5.77
CA THR A 144 18.49 -4.95 -5.67
C THR A 144 18.63 -3.80 -6.65
N GLY A 145 19.49 -2.86 -6.37
CA GLY A 145 19.83 -1.76 -7.26
C GLY A 145 21.29 -1.40 -7.10
N GLN A 146 21.78 -0.60 -8.03
CA GLN A 146 23.12 -0.04 -7.98
C GLN A 146 23.05 1.43 -7.64
N LEU A 147 24.00 1.91 -6.85
CA LEU A 147 24.19 3.31 -6.58
C LEU A 147 25.11 3.93 -7.62
N MET A 148 24.66 5.03 -8.18
CA MET A 148 25.40 5.80 -9.16
C MET A 148 25.44 7.27 -8.79
N THR A 149 26.40 8.01 -9.33
CA THR A 149 26.44 9.46 -9.28
C THR A 149 26.40 10.04 -10.67
N VAL A 150 25.70 11.17 -10.84
CA VAL A 150 25.68 11.94 -12.09
C VAL A 150 26.05 13.38 -11.79
N PRO A 151 26.89 14.05 -12.63
CA PRO A 151 27.22 15.46 -12.42
C PRO A 151 25.97 16.34 -12.47
N ALA A 152 25.85 17.28 -11.55
CA ALA A 152 24.72 18.22 -11.51
C ALA A 152 24.62 19.08 -12.77
N GLU A 153 25.72 19.31 -13.46
CA GLU A 153 25.78 20.04 -14.75
C GLU A 153 25.48 19.14 -15.97
N GLY A 154 25.28 17.84 -15.77
CA GLY A 154 25.10 16.84 -16.83
C GLY A 154 26.42 16.14 -17.16
N GLY A 155 26.33 15.00 -17.82
CA GLY A 155 27.45 14.14 -18.18
C GLY A 155 27.15 12.66 -17.91
N GLU A 156 28.15 11.80 -18.02
CA GLU A 156 28.00 10.38 -17.74
C GLU A 156 27.79 10.09 -16.27
N ALA A 157 26.91 9.16 -16.00
CA ALA A 157 26.72 8.62 -14.66
C ALA A 157 27.82 7.59 -14.34
N VAL A 158 28.36 7.64 -13.12
CA VAL A 158 29.44 6.78 -12.66
C VAL A 158 28.92 5.89 -11.53
N GLU A 159 29.21 4.59 -11.65
CA GLU A 159 28.83 3.61 -10.62
C GLU A 159 29.68 3.77 -9.35
N ILE A 160 29.04 3.71 -8.20
CA ILE A 160 29.74 3.50 -6.92
C ILE A 160 30.08 2.00 -6.84
N PRO A 161 31.35 1.64 -6.55
CA PRO A 161 31.78 0.24 -6.60
C PRO A 161 31.25 -0.59 -5.43
N LEU A 162 29.94 -0.71 -5.36
CA LEU A 162 29.17 -1.51 -4.41
C LEU A 162 28.35 -2.56 -5.16
N LYS A 163 28.30 -3.76 -4.62
CA LYS A 163 27.51 -4.85 -5.23
C LYS A 163 26.04 -4.48 -5.36
N ASN A 164 25.46 -3.90 -4.32
CA ASN A 164 24.05 -3.49 -4.24
C ASN A 164 23.95 -2.25 -3.36
N GLY A 165 22.93 -1.43 -3.60
CA GLY A 165 22.63 -0.28 -2.76
C GLY A 165 21.15 0.10 -2.79
N GLY A 166 20.62 0.36 -1.61
CA GLY A 166 19.30 0.95 -1.39
C GLY A 166 19.43 2.46 -1.13
N PHE A 167 19.00 2.92 0.05
CA PHE A 167 19.25 4.28 0.50
C PHE A 167 20.67 4.46 1.03
N ALA A 168 21.20 5.69 0.90
CA ALA A 168 22.55 5.99 1.31
C ALA A 168 22.73 7.47 1.68
N SER A 169 23.77 7.76 2.45
CA SER A 169 24.18 9.11 2.86
C SER A 169 25.69 9.19 2.94
N TYR A 170 26.28 10.23 2.32
CA TYR A 170 27.71 10.51 2.45
C TYR A 170 28.06 11.02 3.85
N SER A 171 29.26 10.65 4.32
CA SER A 171 29.88 11.36 5.45
C SER A 171 30.15 12.82 5.08
N PRO A 172 30.20 13.75 6.05
CA PRO A 172 30.42 15.17 5.76
C PRO A 172 31.71 15.49 4.98
N ASP A 173 32.75 14.67 5.17
CA ASP A 173 34.01 14.76 4.45
C ASP A 173 34.02 14.08 3.07
N GLY A 174 32.91 13.41 2.71
CA GLY A 174 32.77 12.69 1.45
C GLY A 174 33.57 11.39 1.32
N LYS A 175 34.28 10.95 2.34
CA LYS A 175 35.17 9.78 2.27
C LYS A 175 34.46 8.47 2.55
N LYS A 176 33.28 8.52 3.13
CA LYS A 176 32.50 7.33 3.48
C LYS A 176 31.05 7.47 3.02
N LEU A 177 30.42 6.32 2.83
CA LEU A 177 29.01 6.22 2.48
C LEU A 177 28.32 5.24 3.44
N ALA A 178 27.37 5.73 4.23
CA ALA A 178 26.45 4.85 4.96
C ALA A 178 25.34 4.41 4.01
N TYR A 179 24.99 3.12 3.97
CA TYR A 179 24.02 2.59 3.04
C TYR A 179 23.38 1.31 3.56
N ASN A 180 22.22 0.95 2.96
CA ASN A 180 21.60 -0.35 3.10
C ASN A 180 21.49 -1.05 1.74
N TYR A 181 21.40 -2.39 1.71
CA TYR A 181 21.49 -3.17 0.48
C TYR A 181 20.22 -3.19 -0.35
N VAL A 182 19.07 -3.29 0.30
CA VAL A 182 17.81 -3.62 -0.34
C VAL A 182 16.85 -2.44 -0.25
N PHE A 183 16.17 -2.16 -1.35
CA PHE A 183 15.14 -1.12 -1.40
C PHE A 183 13.76 -1.78 -1.26
N ARG A 184 13.06 -1.56 -0.14
CA ARG A 184 11.82 -2.27 0.21
C ARG A 184 10.64 -1.40 0.61
N GLU A 185 10.80 -0.09 0.65
CA GLU A 185 9.86 0.84 1.28
C GLU A 185 8.52 0.95 0.56
N PHE A 186 8.43 0.48 -0.70
CA PHE A 186 7.18 0.39 -1.47
C PHE A 186 6.40 -0.90 -1.26
N ARG A 187 6.92 -1.86 -0.51
CA ARG A 187 6.24 -3.12 -0.26
C ARG A 187 5.13 -2.99 0.75
N THR A 188 4.12 -3.84 0.59
CA THR A 188 2.94 -3.87 1.46
C THR A 188 3.12 -4.72 2.70
N TRP A 189 4.14 -5.58 2.75
CA TRP A 189 4.39 -6.48 3.89
C TRP A 189 5.41 -5.90 4.86
N LYS A 190 5.09 -6.02 6.15
CA LYS A 190 5.83 -5.48 7.29
C LYS A 190 6.49 -6.60 8.11
N ARG A 191 7.38 -6.21 9.03
CA ARG A 191 7.95 -7.08 10.07
C ARG A 191 8.65 -8.32 9.50
N TYR A 192 9.25 -8.17 8.34
CA TYR A 192 9.96 -9.26 7.72
C TYR A 192 11.23 -9.61 8.53
N GLN A 193 11.42 -10.91 8.77
CA GLN A 193 12.61 -11.49 9.37
C GLN A 193 13.18 -12.51 8.42
N GLY A 194 14.43 -12.35 8.04
CA GLY A 194 15.10 -13.26 7.10
C GLY A 194 16.23 -12.60 6.34
N GLY A 195 16.83 -13.29 5.40
CA GLY A 195 18.05 -12.89 4.69
C GLY A 195 17.94 -11.61 3.83
N MET A 196 16.75 -11.05 3.69
CA MET A 196 16.52 -9.74 3.05
C MET A 196 16.11 -8.65 4.06
N ALA A 197 16.13 -8.91 5.37
CA ALA A 197 16.11 -7.85 6.37
C ALA A 197 17.45 -7.10 6.25
N ASP A 198 17.36 -5.78 6.23
CA ASP A 198 18.52 -4.97 5.90
C ASP A 198 19.19 -4.37 7.13
N ASP A 199 20.49 -4.19 7.04
CA ASP A 199 21.33 -3.57 8.04
C ASP A 199 22.07 -2.38 7.45
N ILE A 200 22.45 -1.44 8.31
CA ILE A 200 23.30 -0.31 7.92
C ILE A 200 24.75 -0.74 7.78
N ARG A 201 25.35 -0.32 6.69
CA ARG A 201 26.75 -0.52 6.35
C ARG A 201 27.45 0.80 6.07
N ILE A 202 28.74 0.82 6.29
CA ILE A 202 29.61 1.95 5.90
C ILE A 202 30.60 1.44 4.87
N TYR A 203 30.63 2.06 3.71
CA TYR A 203 31.64 1.91 2.69
C TYR A 203 32.68 3.04 2.82
N ASP A 204 33.93 2.68 2.77
CA ASP A 204 35.08 3.60 2.84
C ASP A 204 35.73 3.68 1.44
N PHE A 205 35.73 4.88 0.85
CA PHE A 205 36.23 5.10 -0.52
C PHE A 205 37.76 5.01 -0.64
N ASP A 206 38.51 5.26 0.47
CA ASP A 206 39.96 5.18 0.46
C ASP A 206 40.44 3.69 0.52
N THR A 207 39.76 2.88 1.31
CA THR A 207 40.14 1.47 1.52
C THR A 207 39.35 0.49 0.66
N HIS A 208 38.28 0.94 0.03
CA HIS A 208 37.32 0.09 -0.68
C HIS A 208 36.71 -1.05 0.16
N GLN A 209 36.59 -0.84 1.47
CA GLN A 209 36.03 -1.82 2.40
C GLN A 209 34.62 -1.40 2.82
N SER A 210 33.76 -2.42 2.98
CA SER A 210 32.43 -2.23 3.53
C SER A 210 32.31 -2.93 4.89
N GLN A 211 31.89 -2.20 5.90
CA GLN A 211 31.66 -2.71 7.25
C GLN A 211 30.18 -2.61 7.62
N LYS A 212 29.60 -3.70 8.08
CA LYS A 212 28.28 -3.73 8.71
C LYS A 212 28.37 -3.11 10.11
N ILE A 213 27.47 -2.19 10.46
CA ILE A 213 27.49 -1.49 11.75
C ILE A 213 26.25 -1.78 12.60
N THR A 214 25.17 -2.29 12.02
CA THR A 214 24.02 -2.84 12.76
C THR A 214 23.87 -4.31 12.45
N ASP A 215 23.30 -5.09 13.37
CA ASP A 215 23.10 -6.53 13.25
C ASP A 215 21.80 -6.90 13.97
N GLU A 216 20.67 -6.55 13.33
CA GLU A 216 19.35 -6.74 13.88
C GLU A 216 18.58 -7.77 13.05
N ILE A 217 17.72 -8.57 13.69
CA ILE A 217 16.87 -9.55 13.01
C ILE A 217 15.79 -8.87 12.14
N ARG A 218 15.47 -7.63 12.49
CA ARG A 218 14.54 -6.73 11.78
C ARG A 218 15.30 -5.79 10.85
N GLN A 219 14.60 -4.83 10.27
CA GLN A 219 15.19 -3.92 9.30
C GLN A 219 15.77 -2.68 9.94
N ASP A 220 16.99 -2.33 9.55
CA ASP A 220 17.61 -1.03 9.76
C ASP A 220 17.89 -0.41 8.38
N ILE A 221 17.21 0.72 8.07
CA ILE A 221 17.20 1.29 6.72
C ILE A 221 17.26 2.83 6.73
N ILE A 222 17.54 3.41 5.57
CA ILE A 222 17.60 4.86 5.30
C ILE A 222 18.58 5.55 6.25
N PRO A 223 19.89 5.24 6.13
CA PRO A 223 20.90 5.90 6.95
C PRO A 223 21.06 7.36 6.59
N MET A 224 21.23 8.21 7.61
CA MET A 224 21.47 9.64 7.50
C MET A 224 22.66 10.01 8.36
N TRP A 225 23.74 10.46 7.75
CA TRP A 225 24.96 10.83 8.46
C TRP A 225 24.81 12.20 9.13
N SER A 226 25.13 12.29 10.42
CA SER A 226 25.11 13.58 11.14
C SER A 226 26.14 14.57 10.58
N ALA A 227 25.85 15.88 10.71
CA ALA A 227 26.72 16.94 10.20
C ALA A 227 28.11 16.95 10.86
N ASP A 228 28.24 16.49 12.10
CA ASP A 228 29.50 16.35 12.83
C ASP A 228 30.31 15.09 12.50
N GLY A 229 29.72 14.17 11.68
CA GLY A 229 30.35 12.94 11.29
C GLY A 229 30.40 11.83 12.35
N ASN A 230 29.80 12.03 13.54
CA ASN A 230 29.92 11.13 14.68
C ASN A 230 28.77 10.16 14.84
N LYS A 231 27.64 10.39 14.16
CA LYS A 231 26.42 9.62 14.31
C LYS A 231 25.80 9.27 12.95
N ILE A 232 25.08 8.16 12.93
CA ILE A 232 24.22 7.77 11.82
C ILE A 232 22.80 7.60 12.37
N TYR A 233 21.86 8.41 11.86
CA TYR A 233 20.45 8.24 12.11
C TYR A 233 19.87 7.28 11.09
N PHE A 234 18.88 6.48 11.47
CA PHE A 234 18.21 5.53 10.58
C PHE A 234 16.82 5.18 11.13
N ILE A 235 16.02 4.48 10.37
CA ILE A 235 14.76 3.92 10.86
C ILE A 235 14.82 2.41 10.99
N SER A 236 14.13 1.88 12.02
CA SER A 236 14.07 0.46 12.31
C SER A 236 12.68 0.04 12.79
N ASP A 237 12.25 -1.17 12.40
CA ASP A 237 10.99 -1.78 12.86
C ASP A 237 11.22 -2.82 13.98
N ARG A 238 12.32 -2.71 14.73
CA ARG A 238 12.64 -3.63 15.85
C ARG A 238 11.58 -3.68 16.96
N ASP A 239 10.76 -2.62 17.07
CA ASP A 239 9.60 -2.53 17.96
C ASP A 239 8.27 -2.64 17.21
N ASP A 240 8.22 -3.37 16.08
CA ASP A 240 7.07 -3.57 15.20
C ASP A 240 6.61 -2.34 14.38
N ILE A 241 7.06 -1.14 14.72
CA ILE A 241 6.77 0.12 14.03
C ILE A 241 8.10 0.79 13.66
N MET A 242 8.20 1.30 12.42
CA MET A 242 9.37 2.07 12.01
C MET A 242 9.50 3.34 12.85
N ASN A 243 10.53 3.38 13.67
CA ASN A 243 10.91 4.51 14.52
C ASN A 243 12.32 5.00 14.16
N LEU A 244 12.67 6.24 14.58
CA LEU A 244 14.02 6.78 14.45
C LEU A 244 14.93 6.19 15.52
N TYR A 245 16.13 5.83 15.07
CA TYR A 245 17.26 5.37 15.89
C TYR A 245 18.51 6.16 15.55
N VAL A 246 19.48 6.13 16.44
CA VAL A 246 20.81 6.70 16.24
C VAL A 246 21.86 5.67 16.60
N TYR A 247 22.83 5.50 15.72
CA TYR A 247 24.07 4.76 15.96
C TYR A 247 25.20 5.77 16.23
N ASN A 248 25.90 5.60 17.34
CA ASN A 248 27.06 6.41 17.69
C ASN A 248 28.34 5.67 17.26
N LEU A 249 29.14 6.33 16.41
CA LEU A 249 30.36 5.72 15.85
C LEU A 249 31.50 5.55 16.87
N SER A 250 31.52 6.38 17.94
CA SER A 250 32.61 6.35 18.93
C SER A 250 32.50 5.17 19.89
N ASP A 251 31.31 4.89 20.40
CA ASP A 251 31.06 3.81 21.38
C ASP A 251 30.31 2.61 20.79
N LYS A 252 29.94 2.69 19.50
CA LYS A 252 29.22 1.65 18.74
C LYS A 252 27.87 1.27 19.36
N THR A 253 27.19 2.22 20.00
CA THR A 253 25.87 2.00 20.62
C THR A 253 24.74 2.47 19.71
N THR A 254 23.62 1.72 19.77
CA THR A 254 22.36 2.09 19.12
C THR A 254 21.34 2.51 20.16
N ARG A 255 20.63 3.62 19.90
CA ARG A 255 19.57 4.13 20.79
C ARG A 255 18.35 4.58 19.99
N GLN A 256 17.17 4.25 20.51
CA GLN A 256 15.89 4.71 19.97
C GLN A 256 15.63 6.17 20.32
N LEU A 257 15.07 6.93 19.36
CA LEU A 257 14.79 8.36 19.49
C LEU A 257 13.28 8.68 19.49
N THR A 258 12.48 7.87 18.79
CA THR A 258 11.02 8.04 18.75
C THR A 258 10.31 6.75 19.17
N PHE A 259 9.09 6.88 19.71
CA PHE A 259 8.33 5.76 20.32
C PHE A 259 6.91 5.72 19.77
N ASN A 260 6.76 5.84 18.46
CA ASN A 260 5.46 5.79 17.78
C ASN A 260 4.89 4.37 17.82
N LYS A 261 3.55 4.26 17.95
CA LYS A 261 2.84 2.97 18.05
C LYS A 261 1.80 2.76 16.96
N ASP A 262 1.39 3.82 16.27
CA ASP A 262 0.28 3.76 15.32
C ASP A 262 0.77 3.66 13.87
N TYR A 263 1.66 4.57 13.44
CA TYR A 263 2.14 4.67 12.07
C TYR A 263 3.66 4.63 11.99
N ASP A 264 4.16 4.03 10.92
CA ASP A 264 5.57 4.02 10.59
C ASP A 264 6.06 5.42 10.21
N ILE A 265 7.29 5.73 10.61
CA ILE A 265 8.06 6.81 9.99
C ILE A 265 8.45 6.36 8.59
N LYS A 266 8.23 7.19 7.59
CA LYS A 266 8.56 6.94 6.19
C LYS A 266 9.47 8.01 5.63
N PHE A 267 10.42 7.60 4.81
CA PHE A 267 11.30 8.44 4.01
C PHE A 267 11.93 9.63 4.77
N PRO A 268 12.56 9.39 5.93
CA PRO A 268 13.22 10.45 6.65
C PRO A 268 14.38 11.04 5.84
N ALA A 269 14.63 12.34 6.02
CA ALA A 269 15.76 13.04 5.44
C ALA A 269 16.32 14.08 6.41
N LEU A 270 17.65 14.07 6.57
CA LEU A 270 18.38 14.97 7.47
C LEU A 270 18.91 16.17 6.70
N GLY A 271 18.72 17.38 7.25
CA GLY A 271 19.36 18.61 6.82
C GLY A 271 19.80 19.42 8.03
N GLY A 272 21.12 19.57 8.22
CA GLY A 272 21.69 20.15 9.43
C GLY A 272 21.35 19.35 10.69
N ASP A 273 20.65 19.97 11.66
CA ASP A 273 20.20 19.34 12.89
C ASP A 273 18.72 18.91 12.87
N GLN A 274 18.09 18.88 11.70
CA GLN A 274 16.66 18.60 11.55
C GLN A 274 16.46 17.36 10.67
N ILE A 275 15.63 16.42 11.14
CA ILE A 275 15.14 15.30 10.32
C ILE A 275 13.67 15.57 10.00
N VAL A 276 13.32 15.62 8.72
CA VAL A 276 11.92 15.65 8.28
C VAL A 276 11.49 14.29 7.79
N TYR A 277 10.24 13.94 8.04
CA TYR A 277 9.68 12.64 7.64
C TYR A 277 8.16 12.69 7.51
N GLU A 278 7.59 11.75 6.80
CA GLU A 278 6.16 11.53 6.74
C GLU A 278 5.73 10.45 7.76
N GLN A 279 4.60 10.69 8.43
CA GLN A 279 3.97 9.74 9.32
C GLN A 279 2.45 9.92 9.33
N GLY A 280 1.70 8.85 9.04
CA GLY A 280 0.23 8.92 8.97
C GLY A 280 -0.30 9.93 7.93
N GLY A 281 0.49 10.20 6.89
CA GLY A 281 0.15 11.18 5.85
C GLY A 281 0.44 12.63 6.21
N ILE A 282 1.07 12.90 7.35
CA ILE A 282 1.42 14.24 7.86
C ILE A 282 2.93 14.40 7.84
N LEU A 283 3.38 15.64 7.63
CA LEU A 283 4.79 16.02 7.70
C LEU A 283 5.21 16.29 9.15
N TYR A 284 6.33 15.70 9.57
CA TYR A 284 6.93 15.90 10.87
C TYR A 284 8.37 16.42 10.74
N LYS A 285 8.81 17.12 11.79
CA LYS A 285 10.19 17.53 12.00
C LYS A 285 10.67 17.02 13.35
N PHE A 286 11.88 16.42 13.37
CA PHE A 286 12.59 15.99 14.57
C PHE A 286 13.87 16.80 14.70
N ASP A 287 14.05 17.50 15.81
CA ASP A 287 15.27 18.25 16.12
C ASP A 287 16.26 17.33 16.84
N THR A 288 17.42 17.09 16.24
CA THR A 288 18.42 16.14 16.75
C THR A 288 19.16 16.61 18.00
N ARG A 289 19.08 17.90 18.35
CA ARG A 289 19.70 18.48 19.56
C ARG A 289 18.79 18.36 20.76
N THR A 290 17.50 18.61 20.56
CA THR A 290 16.49 18.55 21.63
C THR A 290 15.78 17.20 21.70
N GLU A 291 15.94 16.37 20.68
CA GLU A 291 15.31 15.06 20.49
C GLU A 291 13.77 15.11 20.57
N LYS A 292 13.19 16.18 20.01
CA LYS A 292 11.74 16.37 19.98
C LYS A 292 11.21 16.34 18.56
N ALA A 293 10.12 15.60 18.39
CA ALA A 293 9.33 15.58 17.16
C ALA A 293 8.15 16.55 17.27
N SER A 294 7.82 17.22 16.18
CA SER A 294 6.63 18.05 16.05
C SER A 294 6.05 17.97 14.65
N PRO A 295 4.71 18.00 14.49
CA PRO A 295 4.10 18.11 13.17
C PRO A 295 4.38 19.48 12.57
N ILE A 296 4.44 19.53 11.24
CA ILE A 296 4.56 20.76 10.46
C ILE A 296 3.22 20.95 9.75
N PRO A 297 2.42 21.97 10.10
CA PRO A 297 1.17 22.25 9.41
C PRO A 297 1.45 22.75 8.00
N VAL A 298 0.94 22.05 7.01
CA VAL A 298 1.09 22.42 5.59
C VAL A 298 -0.29 22.60 4.99
N GLU A 299 -0.50 23.73 4.33
CA GLU A 299 -1.70 24.05 3.56
C GLU A 299 -1.35 24.04 2.07
N ILE A 300 -2.22 23.48 1.24
CA ILE A 300 -2.07 23.50 -0.22
C ILE A 300 -3.16 24.39 -0.79
N ASP A 301 -2.75 25.45 -1.46
CA ASP A 301 -3.63 26.35 -2.19
C ASP A 301 -3.48 26.07 -3.70
N ASN A 302 -4.35 25.22 -4.23
CA ASN A 302 -4.46 24.95 -5.66
C ASN A 302 -5.90 24.60 -6.03
N ASP A 303 -6.20 24.57 -7.32
CA ASP A 303 -7.54 24.27 -7.83
C ASP A 303 -7.89 22.77 -7.82
N GLN A 304 -7.03 21.92 -7.27
CA GLN A 304 -7.22 20.48 -7.07
C GLN A 304 -7.77 19.76 -8.32
N ASN A 305 -7.20 20.02 -9.49
CA ASN A 305 -7.66 19.47 -10.76
C ASN A 305 -7.81 17.93 -10.74
N TRP A 306 -6.91 17.26 -10.03
CA TRP A 306 -6.90 15.81 -9.84
C TRP A 306 -8.04 15.29 -8.93
N ALA A 307 -8.68 16.16 -8.14
CA ALA A 307 -9.83 15.80 -7.29
C ALA A 307 -11.18 16.05 -7.99
N ARG A 308 -11.18 16.61 -9.19
CA ARG A 308 -12.41 16.86 -9.94
C ARG A 308 -12.99 15.56 -10.46
N PRO A 309 -14.32 15.39 -10.46
CA PRO A 309 -14.97 14.26 -11.09
C PRO A 309 -14.62 14.14 -12.57
N GLU A 310 -14.24 12.96 -13.00
CA GLU A 310 -13.95 12.65 -14.40
C GLU A 310 -14.54 11.30 -14.79
N TRP A 311 -14.86 11.15 -16.08
CA TRP A 311 -15.27 9.85 -16.60
C TRP A 311 -14.05 8.97 -16.85
N LYS A 312 -14.05 7.77 -16.25
CA LYS A 312 -13.00 6.74 -16.43
C LYS A 312 -13.59 5.50 -17.07
N ASP A 313 -12.89 4.95 -18.05
CA ASP A 313 -13.15 3.59 -18.51
C ASP A 313 -12.59 2.61 -17.48
N VAL A 314 -13.48 1.84 -16.85
CA VAL A 314 -13.14 0.84 -15.83
C VAL A 314 -13.31 -0.60 -16.33
N SER A 315 -13.56 -0.82 -17.60
CA SER A 315 -13.78 -2.15 -18.19
C SER A 315 -12.61 -3.11 -17.97
N GLY A 316 -11.39 -2.60 -18.03
CA GLY A 316 -10.17 -3.36 -17.72
C GLY A 316 -9.89 -3.61 -16.23
N GLN A 317 -10.71 -3.07 -15.32
CA GLN A 317 -10.52 -3.12 -13.86
C GLN A 317 -11.60 -3.93 -13.14
N ILE A 318 -12.40 -4.71 -13.88
CA ILE A 318 -13.42 -5.60 -13.29
C ILE A 318 -12.71 -6.71 -12.51
N SER A 319 -12.97 -6.78 -11.22
CA SER A 319 -12.33 -7.75 -10.32
C SER A 319 -13.22 -8.94 -9.96
N ARG A 320 -14.52 -8.73 -9.87
CA ARG A 320 -15.53 -9.75 -9.54
C ARG A 320 -16.83 -9.43 -10.23
N MET A 321 -17.60 -10.48 -10.52
CA MET A 321 -18.95 -10.35 -11.08
C MET A 321 -19.86 -11.48 -10.59
N ASP A 322 -21.16 -11.21 -10.61
CA ASP A 322 -22.21 -12.20 -10.35
C ASP A 322 -23.46 -11.89 -11.17
N VAL A 323 -24.20 -12.93 -11.55
CA VAL A 323 -25.37 -12.82 -12.42
C VAL A 323 -26.64 -12.88 -11.57
N ALA A 324 -27.57 -11.96 -11.81
CA ALA A 324 -28.87 -11.99 -11.15
C ALA A 324 -29.61 -13.33 -11.42
N PRO A 325 -30.36 -13.89 -10.47
CA PRO A 325 -31.02 -15.19 -10.62
C PRO A 325 -31.95 -15.26 -11.81
N ASN A 326 -32.55 -14.14 -12.23
CA ASN A 326 -33.40 -14.06 -13.42
C ASN A 326 -32.63 -13.90 -14.75
N GLY A 327 -31.30 -13.76 -14.68
CA GLY A 327 -30.44 -13.59 -15.85
C GLY A 327 -30.54 -12.23 -16.56
N GLU A 328 -31.24 -11.24 -16.00
CA GLU A 328 -31.48 -9.97 -16.66
C GLU A 328 -30.37 -8.95 -16.43
N ARG A 329 -29.65 -9.07 -15.31
CA ARG A 329 -28.59 -8.15 -14.94
C ARG A 329 -27.37 -8.88 -14.38
N VAL A 330 -26.23 -8.22 -14.45
CA VAL A 330 -24.97 -8.64 -13.83
C VAL A 330 -24.53 -7.55 -12.86
N VAL A 331 -24.03 -7.89 -11.70
CA VAL A 331 -23.29 -6.97 -10.84
C VAL A 331 -21.80 -7.19 -11.02
N VAL A 332 -21.03 -6.12 -11.05
CA VAL A 332 -19.56 -6.14 -11.16
C VAL A 332 -18.94 -5.20 -10.13
N ALA A 333 -17.79 -5.60 -9.60
CA ALA A 333 -16.94 -4.71 -8.83
C ALA A 333 -15.82 -4.18 -9.74
N ALA A 334 -15.68 -2.89 -9.82
CA ALA A 334 -14.60 -2.25 -10.55
C ALA A 334 -14.13 -0.99 -9.81
N ARG A 335 -12.83 -0.92 -9.54
CA ARG A 335 -12.17 0.24 -8.96
C ARG A 335 -12.78 0.74 -7.61
N GLY A 336 -13.32 -0.16 -6.81
CA GLY A 336 -13.90 0.17 -5.51
C GLY A 336 -15.37 0.56 -5.51
N ASP A 337 -16.02 0.50 -6.68
CA ASP A 337 -17.48 0.67 -6.82
C ASP A 337 -18.15 -0.60 -7.32
N ILE A 338 -19.44 -0.74 -7.00
CA ILE A 338 -20.29 -1.80 -7.52
C ILE A 338 -21.21 -1.25 -8.61
N PHE A 339 -21.15 -1.86 -9.79
CA PHE A 339 -22.00 -1.52 -10.93
C PHE A 339 -22.99 -2.63 -11.24
N THR A 340 -24.13 -2.28 -11.80
CA THR A 340 -25.05 -3.25 -12.39
C THR A 340 -25.24 -2.98 -13.89
N LEU A 341 -25.04 -4.01 -14.68
CA LEU A 341 -25.12 -3.99 -16.14
C LEU A 341 -26.30 -4.83 -16.61
N PRO A 342 -27.04 -4.41 -17.63
CA PRO A 342 -28.07 -5.26 -18.24
C PRO A 342 -27.42 -6.39 -19.06
N ALA A 343 -28.04 -7.58 -19.08
CA ALA A 343 -27.53 -8.72 -19.84
C ALA A 343 -27.62 -8.53 -21.37
N LYS A 344 -28.51 -7.67 -21.85
CA LYS A 344 -28.66 -7.37 -23.28
C LYS A 344 -28.44 -5.88 -23.53
N SER A 345 -29.50 -5.10 -23.53
CA SER A 345 -29.45 -3.66 -23.75
C SER A 345 -30.06 -2.89 -22.58
N GLY A 346 -29.57 -1.69 -22.27
CA GLY A 346 -30.06 -0.88 -21.18
C GLY A 346 -28.95 -0.05 -20.52
N ILE A 347 -29.26 0.56 -19.41
CA ILE A 347 -28.38 1.48 -18.71
C ILE A 347 -27.57 0.73 -17.64
N THR A 348 -26.28 1.04 -17.60
CA THR A 348 -25.38 0.66 -16.50
C THR A 348 -25.54 1.69 -15.37
N TYR A 349 -25.68 1.21 -14.14
CA TYR A 349 -25.77 2.04 -12.94
C TYR A 349 -24.59 1.76 -12.02
N ASN A 350 -23.97 2.82 -11.48
CA ASN A 350 -23.14 2.71 -10.30
C ASN A 350 -24.07 2.61 -9.08
N LEU A 351 -24.01 1.49 -8.36
CA LEU A 351 -24.90 1.22 -7.24
C LEU A 351 -24.46 1.85 -5.95
N THR A 352 -23.16 1.94 -5.72
CA THR A 352 -22.58 2.40 -4.45
C THR A 352 -22.14 3.87 -4.51
N ASN A 353 -21.58 4.32 -5.64
CA ASN A 353 -21.16 5.70 -5.89
C ASN A 353 -20.45 6.34 -4.68
N SER A 354 -19.50 5.60 -4.11
CA SER A 354 -18.81 5.96 -2.87
C SER A 354 -17.34 6.27 -3.13
N SER A 355 -16.98 7.56 -3.17
CA SER A 355 -15.60 8.00 -3.43
C SER A 355 -14.61 7.71 -2.28
N ASN A 356 -15.10 7.42 -1.08
CA ASN A 356 -14.33 7.22 0.15
C ASN A 356 -14.39 5.79 0.69
N ALA A 357 -14.87 4.83 -0.11
CA ALA A 357 -14.98 3.44 0.27
C ALA A 357 -14.42 2.51 -0.81
N ASN A 358 -14.10 1.30 -0.42
CA ASN A 358 -13.69 0.23 -1.31
C ASN A 358 -14.76 -0.87 -1.28
N ASP A 359 -15.68 -0.80 -2.23
CA ASP A 359 -16.78 -1.75 -2.38
C ASP A 359 -16.36 -2.88 -3.31
N ARG A 360 -16.51 -4.12 -2.86
CA ARG A 360 -16.00 -5.29 -3.60
C ARG A 360 -16.78 -6.56 -3.34
N ASN A 361 -16.51 -7.60 -4.13
CA ASN A 361 -17.10 -8.94 -4.05
C ASN A 361 -18.64 -8.92 -4.03
N PRO A 362 -19.32 -8.25 -4.98
CA PRO A 362 -20.77 -8.24 -5.01
C PRO A 362 -21.33 -9.61 -5.37
N GLN A 363 -22.41 -10.01 -4.70
CA GLN A 363 -23.16 -11.23 -5.01
C GLN A 363 -24.66 -11.01 -4.86
N TRP A 364 -25.42 -11.51 -5.82
CA TRP A 364 -26.88 -11.59 -5.72
C TRP A 364 -27.30 -12.65 -4.72
N SER A 365 -28.31 -12.35 -3.92
CA SER A 365 -29.00 -13.42 -3.19
C SER A 365 -29.74 -14.33 -4.19
N PRO A 366 -29.80 -15.63 -3.95
CA PRO A 366 -30.52 -16.58 -4.84
C PRO A 366 -31.98 -16.23 -5.09
N ASP A 367 -32.65 -15.55 -4.16
CA ASP A 367 -34.03 -15.06 -4.33
C ASP A 367 -34.15 -13.74 -5.10
N GLY A 368 -33.01 -13.12 -5.46
CA GLY A 368 -32.93 -11.88 -6.22
C GLY A 368 -33.30 -10.61 -5.47
N LYS A 369 -33.50 -10.69 -4.14
CA LYS A 369 -33.90 -9.50 -3.34
C LYS A 369 -32.76 -8.62 -2.91
N TRP A 370 -31.58 -9.22 -2.69
CA TRP A 370 -30.43 -8.54 -2.12
C TRP A 370 -29.20 -8.65 -3.01
N ILE A 371 -28.39 -7.62 -2.97
CA ILE A 371 -26.99 -7.67 -3.40
C ILE A 371 -26.14 -7.54 -2.14
N ALA A 372 -25.38 -8.58 -1.80
CA ALA A 372 -24.39 -8.54 -0.74
C ALA A 372 -23.06 -8.06 -1.32
N TYR A 373 -22.33 -7.25 -0.57
CA TYR A 373 -21.00 -6.81 -0.94
C TYR A 373 -20.18 -6.45 0.31
N ILE A 374 -18.86 -6.37 0.15
CA ILE A 374 -17.92 -6.00 1.21
C ILE A 374 -17.57 -4.53 1.03
N SER A 375 -17.66 -3.73 2.10
CA SER A 375 -17.35 -2.30 2.08
C SER A 375 -16.69 -1.84 3.38
N ASP A 376 -15.76 -0.91 3.28
CA ASP A 376 -15.13 -0.22 4.40
C ASP A 376 -15.66 1.21 4.62
N LYS A 377 -16.83 1.54 4.06
CA LYS A 377 -17.42 2.89 4.10
C LYS A 377 -17.69 3.46 5.50
N ASN A 378 -17.65 2.64 6.53
CA ASN A 378 -17.72 3.06 7.93
C ASN A 378 -16.39 2.91 8.68
N GLY A 379 -15.26 2.83 7.97
CA GLY A 379 -13.90 2.77 8.50
C GLY A 379 -13.31 1.37 8.58
N GLU A 380 -14.12 0.30 8.63
CA GLU A 380 -13.68 -1.08 8.68
C GLU A 380 -14.51 -1.96 7.73
N PHE A 381 -13.91 -3.03 7.19
CA PHE A 381 -14.63 -3.92 6.29
C PHE A 381 -15.77 -4.64 6.98
N ASN A 382 -16.96 -4.48 6.42
CA ASN A 382 -18.18 -5.17 6.81
C ASN A 382 -18.92 -5.71 5.58
N ILE A 383 -19.81 -6.67 5.81
CA ILE A 383 -20.76 -7.15 4.78
C ILE A 383 -21.96 -6.23 4.81
N TRP A 384 -22.29 -5.69 3.67
CA TRP A 384 -23.45 -4.85 3.43
C TRP A 384 -24.45 -5.55 2.54
N LEU A 385 -25.72 -5.28 2.75
CA LEU A 385 -26.82 -5.74 1.92
C LEU A 385 -27.52 -4.51 1.33
N ARG A 386 -27.65 -4.52 0.01
CA ARG A 386 -28.43 -3.54 -0.75
C ARG A 386 -29.68 -4.22 -1.29
N ASP A 387 -30.86 -3.66 -1.01
CA ASP A 387 -32.10 -4.10 -1.63
C ASP A 387 -32.04 -3.84 -3.14
N ALA A 388 -32.30 -4.88 -3.94
CA ALA A 388 -32.14 -4.84 -5.39
C ALA A 388 -33.17 -3.93 -6.08
N PHE A 389 -34.29 -3.62 -5.43
CA PHE A 389 -35.42 -2.86 -5.97
C PHE A 389 -35.46 -1.44 -5.41
N THR A 390 -35.39 -1.29 -4.08
CA THR A 390 -35.49 0.02 -3.42
C THR A 390 -34.16 0.74 -3.36
N GLY A 391 -33.05 0.00 -3.42
CA GLY A 391 -31.71 0.54 -3.23
C GLY A 391 -31.35 0.83 -1.78
N GLU A 392 -32.20 0.51 -0.82
CA GLU A 392 -31.90 0.65 0.60
C GLU A 392 -30.76 -0.25 1.02
N GLU A 393 -29.87 0.27 1.86
CA GLU A 393 -28.68 -0.43 2.33
C GLU A 393 -28.74 -0.67 3.83
N LYS A 394 -28.27 -1.85 4.24
CA LYS A 394 -28.07 -2.17 5.65
C LYS A 394 -26.74 -2.89 5.86
N MET A 395 -26.07 -2.55 6.94
CA MET A 395 -24.88 -3.26 7.40
C MET A 395 -25.29 -4.56 8.08
N LEU A 396 -24.85 -5.70 7.53
CA LEU A 396 -25.18 -7.03 8.05
C LEU A 396 -24.26 -7.42 9.21
N THR A 397 -22.96 -7.20 9.08
CA THR A 397 -21.97 -7.47 10.12
C THR A 397 -21.57 -6.15 10.79
N LYS A 398 -21.18 -6.17 12.07
CA LYS A 398 -20.82 -4.97 12.82
C LYS A 398 -19.53 -5.21 13.60
N ASP A 399 -18.78 -4.13 13.81
CA ASP A 399 -17.58 -4.08 14.65
C ASP A 399 -16.50 -5.12 14.28
N LEU A 400 -16.45 -5.53 13.01
CA LEU A 400 -15.40 -6.38 12.51
C LEU A 400 -14.10 -5.58 12.39
N LYS A 401 -13.05 -6.02 13.08
CA LYS A 401 -11.69 -5.47 12.96
C LYS A 401 -10.83 -6.45 12.17
N THR A 402 -11.19 -6.65 10.91
CA THR A 402 -10.56 -7.67 10.07
C THR A 402 -10.74 -7.38 8.58
N TYR A 403 -9.93 -8.03 7.77
CA TYR A 403 -10.08 -8.03 6.31
C TYR A 403 -10.88 -9.26 5.89
N ILE A 404 -12.02 -9.05 5.23
CA ILE A 404 -12.87 -10.12 4.68
C ILE A 404 -12.33 -10.50 3.30
N PHE A 405 -12.04 -11.77 3.04
CA PHE A 405 -11.51 -12.23 1.76
C PHE A 405 -12.60 -12.46 0.73
N ASP A 406 -13.63 -13.22 1.08
CA ASP A 406 -14.72 -13.60 0.18
C ASP A 406 -16.00 -13.90 0.94
N LEU A 407 -17.13 -13.90 0.24
CA LEU A 407 -18.44 -14.24 0.77
C LEU A 407 -19.23 -15.12 -0.23
N LYS A 408 -20.16 -15.95 0.29
CA LYS A 408 -21.08 -16.74 -0.53
C LYS A 408 -22.44 -16.85 0.14
N TRP A 409 -23.49 -16.57 -0.62
CA TRP A 409 -24.85 -16.80 -0.19
C TRP A 409 -25.16 -18.30 -0.03
N ALA A 410 -25.94 -18.65 1.00
CA ALA A 410 -26.61 -19.92 1.05
C ALA A 410 -27.71 -19.95 -0.03
N PRO A 411 -27.96 -21.11 -0.70
CA PRO A 411 -29.03 -21.25 -1.70
C PRO A 411 -30.42 -20.84 -1.23
N ASP A 412 -30.72 -20.93 0.06
CA ASP A 412 -31.97 -20.50 0.68
C ASP A 412 -32.10 -19.01 0.93
N SER A 413 -31.07 -18.21 0.60
CA SER A 413 -30.98 -16.78 0.82
C SER A 413 -31.05 -16.32 2.29
N ARG A 414 -30.88 -17.22 3.27
CA ARG A 414 -31.03 -16.91 4.70
C ARG A 414 -29.72 -16.66 5.42
N SER A 415 -28.63 -17.09 4.82
CA SER A 415 -27.31 -17.00 5.45
C SER A 415 -26.22 -16.63 4.43
N ILE A 416 -25.14 -16.01 4.92
CA ILE A 416 -23.91 -15.74 4.16
C ILE A 416 -22.74 -16.42 4.85
N LEU A 417 -21.98 -17.19 4.09
CA LEU A 417 -20.72 -17.80 4.49
C LEU A 417 -19.59 -16.88 4.03
N TRP A 418 -18.60 -16.61 4.89
CA TRP A 418 -17.51 -15.69 4.55
C TRP A 418 -16.21 -16.01 5.30
N SER A 419 -15.08 -15.66 4.70
CA SER A 419 -13.74 -15.88 5.26
C SER A 419 -13.00 -14.58 5.53
N GLU A 420 -12.08 -14.62 6.50
CA GLU A 420 -11.38 -13.43 6.97
C GLU A 420 -9.90 -13.68 7.30
N LYS A 421 -9.17 -12.58 7.50
CA LYS A 421 -7.73 -12.57 7.80
C LYS A 421 -7.35 -13.26 9.13
N LYS A 422 -8.30 -13.45 10.04
CA LYS A 422 -8.08 -14.25 11.27
C LYS A 422 -8.11 -15.76 11.02
N ASN A 423 -8.13 -16.16 9.74
CA ASN A 423 -8.17 -17.55 9.30
C ASN A 423 -9.43 -18.31 9.77
N THR A 424 -10.55 -17.62 9.86
CA THR A 424 -11.84 -18.23 10.20
C THR A 424 -12.77 -18.24 9.00
N LEU A 425 -13.64 -19.27 8.98
CA LEU A 425 -14.80 -19.38 8.11
C LEU A 425 -16.04 -19.12 8.97
N ASN A 426 -16.80 -18.12 8.62
CA ASN A 426 -17.88 -17.58 9.42
C ASN A 426 -19.22 -17.71 8.69
N LEU A 427 -20.29 -17.91 9.44
CA LEU A 427 -21.66 -17.99 8.95
C LEU A 427 -22.51 -16.91 9.62
N THR A 428 -23.07 -15.99 8.82
CA THR A 428 -23.91 -14.91 9.32
C THR A 428 -25.36 -15.09 8.86
N GLN A 429 -26.31 -15.00 9.79
CA GLN A 429 -27.76 -15.02 9.47
C GLN A 429 -28.19 -13.65 8.93
N VAL A 430 -28.97 -13.64 7.86
CA VAL A 430 -29.42 -12.41 7.19
C VAL A 430 -30.49 -11.67 8.00
N SER A 431 -31.26 -12.42 8.79
CA SER A 431 -32.38 -11.88 9.57
C SER A 431 -31.95 -10.97 10.72
N ASP A 432 -30.90 -11.35 11.44
CA ASP A 432 -30.48 -10.69 12.69
C ASP A 432 -28.98 -10.33 12.73
N GLY A 433 -28.21 -10.69 11.69
CA GLY A 433 -26.77 -10.44 11.62
C GLY A 433 -25.93 -11.33 12.57
N LYS A 434 -26.52 -12.35 13.17
CA LYS A 434 -25.84 -13.23 14.10
C LYS A 434 -24.79 -14.07 13.37
N THR A 435 -23.56 -14.04 13.86
CA THR A 435 -22.43 -14.75 13.24
C THR A 435 -21.95 -15.87 14.15
N GLU A 436 -21.72 -17.05 13.56
CA GLU A 436 -21.03 -18.19 14.19
C GLU A 436 -19.77 -18.57 13.40
N VAL A 437 -18.74 -19.04 14.10
CA VAL A 437 -17.51 -19.54 13.48
C VAL A 437 -17.71 -21.02 13.14
N ILE A 438 -17.62 -21.34 11.85
CA ILE A 438 -17.75 -22.73 11.35
C ILE A 438 -16.41 -23.48 11.46
N ALA A 439 -15.33 -22.79 11.09
CA ALA A 439 -13.98 -23.36 11.11
C ALA A 439 -12.93 -22.30 11.40
N SER A 440 -11.79 -22.75 11.90
CA SER A 440 -10.59 -21.93 12.07
C SER A 440 -9.35 -22.72 11.66
N SER A 441 -8.31 -22.02 11.22
CA SER A 441 -7.02 -22.61 10.86
C SER A 441 -5.88 -21.88 11.54
N GLY A 442 -4.90 -22.65 12.05
CA GLY A 442 -3.65 -22.10 12.60
C GLY A 442 -2.56 -21.88 11.54
N VAL A 443 -2.79 -22.27 10.30
CA VAL A 443 -1.79 -22.28 9.23
C VAL A 443 -2.02 -21.18 8.22
N GLY A 444 -3.26 -21.01 7.75
CA GLY A 444 -3.58 -20.05 6.70
C GLY A 444 -5.08 -19.82 6.53
N PRO A 445 -5.48 -18.89 5.65
CA PRO A 445 -6.89 -18.54 5.47
C PRO A 445 -7.68 -19.64 4.75
N ILE A 446 -8.94 -19.79 5.16
CA ILE A 446 -9.89 -20.71 4.54
C ILE A 446 -10.57 -19.99 3.36
N ASN A 447 -9.97 -20.05 2.17
CA ASN A 447 -10.38 -19.25 1.01
C ASN A 447 -11.26 -20.01 -0.01
N SER A 448 -11.36 -21.32 0.12
CA SER A 448 -12.15 -22.15 -0.79
C SER A 448 -13.25 -22.87 -0.02
N PHE A 449 -14.48 -22.44 -0.24
CA PHE A 449 -15.66 -22.97 0.43
C PHE A 449 -16.89 -22.88 -0.48
N ASN A 450 -17.87 -23.76 -0.25
CA ASN A 450 -19.10 -23.79 -1.04
C ASN A 450 -20.28 -24.42 -0.26
N TRP A 451 -21.49 -24.26 -0.82
CA TRP A 451 -22.74 -24.75 -0.28
C TRP A 451 -23.25 -25.96 -1.04
N SER A 452 -23.93 -26.86 -0.33
CA SER A 452 -24.85 -27.79 -0.97
C SER A 452 -26.14 -27.08 -1.39
N GLN A 453 -26.81 -27.61 -2.42
CA GLN A 453 -28.00 -26.98 -3.01
C GLN A 453 -29.17 -26.83 -2.01
N ASP A 454 -29.26 -27.72 -1.02
CA ASP A 454 -30.26 -27.69 0.05
C ASP A 454 -29.89 -26.79 1.24
N SER A 455 -28.78 -26.08 1.15
CA SER A 455 -28.24 -25.22 2.21
C SER A 455 -27.90 -25.94 3.52
N ARG A 456 -27.82 -27.27 3.53
CA ARG A 456 -27.52 -28.07 4.71
C ARG A 456 -26.03 -28.24 4.91
N TYR A 457 -25.30 -28.57 3.86
CA TYR A 457 -23.87 -28.86 3.96
C TYR A 457 -23.01 -27.71 3.45
N ILE A 458 -21.90 -27.52 4.13
CA ILE A 458 -20.82 -26.58 3.74
C ILE A 458 -19.58 -27.42 3.47
N THR A 459 -19.00 -27.28 2.29
CA THR A 459 -17.66 -27.83 2.02
C THR A 459 -16.62 -26.72 2.02
N TYR A 460 -15.45 -27.02 2.56
CA TYR A 460 -14.33 -26.07 2.56
C TYR A 460 -13.00 -26.81 2.57
N ILE A 461 -11.95 -26.09 2.19
CA ILE A 461 -10.57 -26.55 2.32
C ILE A 461 -10.04 -26.09 3.68
N GLN A 462 -9.65 -27.04 4.51
CA GLN A 462 -8.97 -26.81 5.77
C GLN A 462 -7.46 -26.78 5.52
N PRO A 463 -6.79 -25.60 5.67
CA PRO A 463 -5.35 -25.52 5.55
C PRO A 463 -4.66 -26.29 6.69
N GLU A 464 -3.67 -27.11 6.35
CA GLU A 464 -2.83 -27.84 7.28
C GLU A 464 -1.36 -27.69 6.92
N LYS A 465 -0.44 -28.08 7.82
CA LYS A 465 1.00 -27.85 7.65
C LYS A 465 1.61 -28.53 6.43
N GLU A 466 1.16 -29.72 6.11
CA GLU A 466 1.71 -30.52 5.02
C GLU A 466 0.84 -30.46 3.78
N MET A 467 -0.41 -30.89 3.87
CA MET A 467 -1.36 -30.93 2.77
C MET A 467 -2.74 -30.51 3.25
N ASP A 468 -3.43 -29.75 2.43
CA ASP A 468 -4.77 -29.29 2.71
C ASP A 468 -5.81 -30.41 2.61
N ASN A 469 -6.82 -30.36 3.45
CA ASN A 469 -7.91 -31.35 3.46
C ASN A 469 -9.25 -30.72 3.10
N ILE A 470 -10.12 -31.50 2.43
CA ILE A 470 -11.51 -31.12 2.21
C ILE A 470 -12.33 -31.61 3.38
N ILE A 471 -13.10 -30.67 3.95
CA ILE A 471 -14.03 -30.91 5.04
C ILE A 471 -15.44 -30.65 4.54
N ILE A 472 -16.39 -31.48 4.96
CA ILE A 472 -17.84 -31.25 4.86
C ILE A 472 -18.37 -31.01 6.28
N TYR A 473 -19.06 -29.90 6.46
CA TYR A 473 -19.75 -29.55 7.69
C TYR A 473 -21.25 -29.68 7.52
N ASP A 474 -21.91 -30.48 8.36
CA ASP A 474 -23.38 -30.57 8.42
C ASP A 474 -23.90 -29.53 9.41
N ARG A 475 -24.69 -28.57 8.94
CA ARG A 475 -25.29 -27.52 9.78
C ARG A 475 -26.31 -28.06 10.80
N ASN A 476 -26.93 -29.18 10.53
CA ASN A 476 -27.97 -29.77 11.40
C ASN A 476 -27.34 -30.51 12.59
N SER A 477 -26.41 -31.42 12.34
CA SER A 477 -25.71 -32.18 13.38
C SER A 477 -24.52 -31.40 13.97
N LYS A 478 -24.00 -30.36 13.27
CA LYS A 478 -22.77 -29.64 13.56
C LYS A 478 -21.50 -30.49 13.50
N GLU A 479 -21.56 -31.62 12.85
CA GLU A 479 -20.45 -32.54 12.66
C GLU A 479 -19.61 -32.14 11.46
N LYS A 480 -18.30 -32.42 11.53
CA LYS A 480 -17.32 -32.22 10.47
C LYS A 480 -16.82 -33.58 9.99
N HIS A 481 -16.85 -33.78 8.69
CA HIS A 481 -16.37 -34.99 8.04
C HIS A 481 -15.17 -34.64 7.14
N GLN A 482 -14.01 -35.22 7.42
CA GLN A 482 -12.85 -35.11 6.56
C GLN A 482 -13.01 -36.05 5.38
N MET A 483 -12.89 -35.50 4.17
CA MET A 483 -13.17 -36.22 2.92
C MET A 483 -11.91 -36.67 2.19
N THR A 484 -10.75 -36.10 2.54
CA THR A 484 -9.45 -36.43 1.95
C THR A 484 -8.46 -36.78 3.04
N ASP A 485 -7.42 -37.53 2.67
CA ASP A 485 -6.45 -38.11 3.59
C ASP A 485 -5.11 -37.34 3.64
N GLY A 486 -5.03 -36.16 2.99
CA GLY A 486 -3.85 -35.31 2.99
C GLY A 486 -2.68 -35.81 2.12
N TRP A 487 -2.93 -36.70 1.16
CA TRP A 487 -1.90 -37.20 0.25
C TRP A 487 -1.62 -36.26 -0.95
N TYR A 488 -2.56 -35.41 -1.29
CA TYR A 488 -2.49 -34.51 -2.44
C TYR A 488 -3.09 -33.15 -2.09
N ASN A 489 -2.56 -32.10 -2.70
CA ASN A 489 -3.21 -30.79 -2.66
C ASN A 489 -4.58 -30.86 -3.32
N VAL A 490 -5.56 -30.25 -2.69
CA VAL A 490 -6.95 -30.24 -3.13
C VAL A 490 -7.38 -28.80 -3.44
N SER A 491 -8.31 -28.64 -4.39
CA SER A 491 -8.86 -27.33 -4.71
C SER A 491 -10.32 -27.41 -5.15
N SER A 492 -11.03 -26.28 -5.05
CA SER A 492 -12.37 -26.06 -5.61
C SER A 492 -13.42 -27.12 -5.22
N PRO A 493 -13.65 -27.39 -3.91
CA PRO A 493 -14.66 -28.35 -3.50
C PRO A 493 -16.06 -27.84 -3.88
N ASN A 494 -16.85 -28.69 -4.54
CA ASN A 494 -18.21 -28.37 -4.98
C ASN A 494 -19.15 -29.55 -4.76
N PHE A 495 -20.43 -29.26 -4.56
CA PHE A 495 -21.48 -30.27 -4.55
C PHE A 495 -22.11 -30.43 -5.95
N SER A 496 -22.57 -31.64 -6.26
CA SER A 496 -23.45 -31.89 -7.41
C SER A 496 -24.82 -31.24 -7.19
N LYS A 497 -25.58 -31.05 -8.27
CA LYS A 497 -26.98 -30.55 -8.19
C LYS A 497 -27.90 -31.43 -7.35
N THR A 498 -27.57 -32.71 -7.20
CA THR A 498 -28.39 -33.69 -6.48
C THR A 498 -28.00 -33.84 -5.01
N VAL A 499 -27.04 -33.08 -4.50
CA VAL A 499 -26.57 -33.08 -3.10
C VAL A 499 -25.84 -34.37 -2.68
N ASN A 500 -26.03 -35.48 -3.36
CA ASN A 500 -25.47 -36.79 -2.98
C ASN A 500 -24.03 -37.02 -3.45
N THR A 501 -23.44 -36.05 -4.17
CA THR A 501 -22.11 -36.18 -4.74
C THR A 501 -21.39 -34.84 -4.62
N TRP A 502 -20.11 -34.88 -4.27
CA TRP A 502 -19.24 -33.71 -4.28
C TRP A 502 -18.06 -33.92 -5.23
N PHE A 503 -17.46 -32.84 -5.69
CA PHE A 503 -16.34 -32.83 -6.62
C PHE A 503 -15.21 -31.98 -6.08
N SER A 504 -13.98 -32.41 -6.37
CA SER A 504 -12.78 -31.63 -6.09
C SER A 504 -11.77 -31.82 -7.21
N TYR A 505 -10.93 -30.82 -7.42
CA TYR A 505 -9.80 -30.94 -8.34
C TYR A 505 -8.58 -31.45 -7.58
N LEU A 506 -7.97 -32.54 -8.08
CA LEU A 506 -6.71 -33.09 -7.63
C LEU A 506 -5.68 -32.91 -8.75
N PRO A 507 -4.63 -32.09 -8.58
CA PRO A 507 -3.51 -32.05 -9.52
C PRO A 507 -2.69 -33.34 -9.37
N VAL A 508 -2.85 -34.29 -10.30
CA VAL A 508 -2.03 -35.49 -10.35
C VAL A 508 -0.72 -35.18 -11.10
N PRO A 509 0.46 -35.43 -10.52
CA PRO A 509 1.73 -35.26 -11.24
C PRO A 509 1.80 -36.22 -12.42
N SER A 510 2.14 -35.72 -13.61
CA SER A 510 2.16 -36.43 -14.89
C SER A 510 3.37 -37.34 -15.08
N THR A 511 3.65 -38.27 -14.16
CA THR A 511 4.83 -39.16 -14.26
C THR A 511 4.50 -40.62 -14.58
N ARG A 512 3.30 -40.95 -15.00
CA ARG A 512 3.00 -42.25 -15.64
C ARG A 512 1.96 -42.09 -16.76
N PRO A 513 2.09 -42.79 -17.89
CA PRO A 513 1.10 -42.79 -18.95
C PRO A 513 -0.07 -43.69 -18.59
N THR A 514 -0.86 -43.32 -17.60
CA THR A 514 -2.17 -43.90 -17.38
C THR A 514 -3.17 -42.78 -17.59
N VAL A 515 -4.08 -43.00 -18.54
CA VAL A 515 -5.12 -42.05 -18.95
C VAL A 515 -5.99 -41.72 -17.73
N VAL A 516 -5.56 -40.77 -16.92
CA VAL A 516 -6.42 -40.02 -16.00
C VAL A 516 -6.46 -38.60 -16.53
N ARG A 517 -7.43 -38.32 -17.36
CA ARG A 517 -7.78 -36.95 -17.73
C ARG A 517 -8.10 -36.22 -16.42
N ASN A 518 -7.38 -35.14 -16.16
CA ASN A 518 -7.59 -34.19 -15.06
C ASN A 518 -8.53 -34.75 -13.96
N GLY A 519 -7.96 -35.45 -12.95
CA GLY A 519 -8.73 -36.30 -12.06
C GLY A 519 -9.73 -35.52 -11.19
N THR A 520 -10.97 -35.53 -11.62
CA THR A 520 -12.10 -35.15 -10.77
C THR A 520 -12.44 -36.36 -9.89
N MET A 521 -12.19 -36.26 -8.57
CA MET A 521 -12.66 -37.28 -7.64
C MET A 521 -14.16 -37.08 -7.39
N CYS A 522 -14.96 -38.08 -7.68
CA CYS A 522 -16.39 -38.08 -7.40
C CYS A 522 -16.67 -39.14 -6.33
N THR A 523 -17.17 -38.70 -5.18
CA THR A 523 -17.53 -39.62 -4.07
C THR A 523 -18.98 -39.37 -3.69
N THR A 524 -19.74 -40.43 -3.48
CA THR A 524 -21.13 -40.36 -3.01
C THR A 524 -21.14 -40.29 -1.49
N ILE A 525 -21.91 -39.39 -0.92
CA ILE A 525 -22.12 -39.23 0.52
C ILE A 525 -23.18 -40.22 1.00
#